data_837b647b7f5824aa795092664ba34af2
#
_entry.id   837b647b7f5824aa795092664ba34af2
#
_cell.length_a   1.000
_cell.length_b   1.000
_cell.length_c   1.000
_cell.angle_alpha   90.00
_cell.angle_beta   90.00
_cell.angle_gamma   90.00
#
_symmetry.space_group_name_H-M   'P 1'
#
loop_
_entity.id
_entity.type
_entity.pdbx_description
1 polymer ?
#
loop_
_entity_poly.entity_id
_entity_poly.type
_entity_poly.pdbx_seq_one_letter_code
_entity_poly.pdbx_strand_id
1 'polypeptide(L)'
;METEKRKKLKNHIKKKIEDLKENIKSYQVLTQPVVPDNAIGRLTRMEAINSKSINEAALNKSKQTLSKMERALMMINDPDFGLCRECEEPIPFARLMIVPESDLCVQCAEAIGG
;
A
#
# COMPACT_ATOMS: atom_id res chain seq x y z
N MET A 1 15.14 -2.54 -17.26
CA MET A 1 14.68 -3.78 -16.57
C MET A 1 14.41 -4.85 -17.61
N GLU A 2 14.88 -6.05 -17.35
CA GLU A 2 14.66 -7.18 -18.27
C GLU A 2 13.17 -7.52 -18.34
N THR A 3 12.75 -8.03 -19.50
CA THR A 3 11.34 -8.38 -19.75
C THR A 3 10.80 -9.38 -18.74
N GLU A 4 11.60 -10.39 -18.38
CA GLU A 4 11.19 -11.40 -17.41
C GLU A 4 11.00 -10.82 -16.01
N LYS A 5 11.90 -9.97 -15.56
CA LYS A 5 11.80 -9.29 -14.28
C LYS A 5 10.58 -8.38 -14.24
N ARG A 6 10.36 -7.65 -15.34
CA ARG A 6 9.20 -6.77 -15.47
C ARG A 6 7.89 -7.57 -15.38
N LYS A 7 7.84 -8.72 -16.02
CA LYS A 7 6.68 -9.60 -15.98
C LYS A 7 6.43 -10.15 -14.56
N LYS A 8 7.47 -10.58 -13.87
CA LYS A 8 7.38 -11.04 -12.49
C LYS A 8 6.88 -9.93 -11.57
N LEU A 9 7.42 -8.75 -11.73
CA LEU A 9 7.01 -7.58 -10.94
C LEU A 9 5.55 -7.23 -11.21
N LYS A 10 5.14 -7.24 -12.46
CA LYS A 10 3.75 -6.98 -12.85
C LYS A 10 2.79 -7.94 -12.15
N ASN A 11 3.08 -9.23 -12.18
CA ASN A 11 2.26 -10.24 -11.52
C ASN A 11 2.24 -10.04 -10.01
N HIS A 12 3.38 -9.69 -9.44
CA HIS A 12 3.51 -9.42 -8.01
C HIS A 12 2.67 -8.20 -7.58
N ILE A 13 2.72 -7.13 -8.36
CA ILE A 13 1.92 -5.93 -8.13
C ILE A 13 0.42 -6.25 -8.21
N LYS A 14 0.00 -7.00 -9.21
CA LYS A 14 -1.40 -7.41 -9.35
C LYS A 14 -1.90 -8.16 -8.13
N LYS A 15 -1.10 -9.10 -7.63
CA LYS A 15 -1.44 -9.86 -6.44
C LYS A 15 -1.54 -8.97 -5.21
N LYS A 16 -0.60 -8.07 -5.03
CA LYS A 16 -0.63 -7.10 -3.92
C LYS A 16 -1.84 -6.19 -3.98
N ILE A 17 -2.24 -5.76 -5.18
CA ILE A 17 -3.44 -4.95 -5.37
C ILE A 17 -4.68 -5.72 -4.92
N GLU A 18 -4.81 -7.00 -5.28
CA GLU A 18 -5.93 -7.82 -4.84
C GLU A 18 -5.96 -7.97 -3.33
N ASP A 19 -4.82 -8.25 -2.71
CA ASP A 19 -4.70 -8.37 -1.25
C ASP A 19 -5.09 -7.05 -0.56
N LEU A 20 -4.64 -5.92 -1.10
CA LEU A 20 -5.00 -4.60 -0.56
C LEU A 20 -6.49 -4.32 -0.68
N LYS A 21 -7.12 -4.70 -1.78
CA LYS A 21 -8.56 -4.52 -1.96
C LYS A 21 -9.35 -5.33 -0.94
N GLU A 22 -8.93 -6.54 -0.66
CA GLU A 22 -9.55 -7.37 0.38
C GLU A 22 -9.36 -6.76 1.77
N ASN A 23 -8.16 -6.30 2.08
CA ASN A 23 -7.87 -5.64 3.34
C ASN A 23 -8.72 -4.37 3.51
N ILE A 24 -8.87 -3.59 2.46
CA ILE A 24 -9.70 -2.39 2.47
C ILE A 24 -11.16 -2.73 2.80
N LYS A 25 -11.69 -3.79 2.20
CA LYS A 25 -13.06 -4.25 2.50
C LYS A 25 -13.20 -4.63 3.97
N SER A 26 -12.21 -5.33 4.52
CA SER A 26 -12.19 -5.72 5.92
C SER A 26 -12.18 -4.49 6.84
N TYR A 27 -11.34 -3.51 6.55
CA TYR A 27 -11.28 -2.28 7.33
C TYR A 27 -12.56 -1.46 7.22
N GLN A 28 -13.20 -1.44 6.05
CA GLN A 28 -14.48 -0.75 5.87
C GLN A 28 -15.57 -1.34 6.77
N VAL A 29 -15.61 -2.64 6.91
CA VAL A 29 -16.54 -3.31 7.82
C VAL A 29 -16.25 -2.92 9.27
N LEU A 30 -14.97 -2.91 9.65
CA LEU A 30 -14.56 -2.57 11.01
C LEU A 30 -14.79 -1.10 11.37
N THR A 31 -14.89 -0.22 10.39
CA THR A 31 -15.11 1.21 10.61
C THR A 31 -16.59 1.60 10.54
N GLN A 32 -17.50 0.66 10.28
CA GLN A 32 -18.92 0.95 10.26
C GLN A 32 -19.42 1.36 11.66
N PRO A 33 -20.42 2.25 11.72
CA PRO A 33 -20.99 2.63 13.01
C PRO A 33 -21.52 1.42 13.78
N VAL A 34 -21.22 1.36 15.07
CA VAL A 34 -21.74 0.30 15.94
C VAL A 34 -23.21 0.57 16.21
N VAL A 35 -24.05 -0.42 15.96
CA VAL A 35 -25.48 -0.31 16.29
C VAL A 35 -25.63 -0.35 17.81
N PRO A 36 -26.35 0.62 18.42
CA PRO A 36 -26.49 0.68 19.88
C PRO A 36 -27.04 -0.60 20.51
N ASP A 37 -27.90 -1.32 19.80
CA ASP A 37 -28.49 -2.56 20.29
C ASP A 37 -27.49 -3.70 20.42
N ASN A 38 -26.34 -3.58 19.84
CA ASN A 38 -25.25 -4.55 19.96
C ASN A 38 -24.33 -4.21 21.12
N ALA A 39 -24.75 -3.40 22.01
CA ALA A 39 -24.04 -3.04 23.23
C ALA A 39 -23.94 -4.20 24.22
N ILE A 40 -23.80 -5.38 23.69
CA ILE A 40 -23.43 -6.55 24.46
C ILE A 40 -21.99 -6.43 24.88
N GLY A 41 -21.27 -5.63 24.15
CA GLY A 41 -19.92 -5.37 24.48
C GLY A 41 -19.84 -4.54 25.71
N ARG A 42 -19.14 -5.04 26.64
CA ARG A 42 -18.70 -4.25 27.77
C ARG A 42 -17.53 -3.38 27.39
N LEU A 43 -17.36 -3.19 26.09
CA LEU A 43 -16.39 -2.24 25.58
C LEU A 43 -16.84 -0.85 26.00
N THR A 44 -15.96 -0.14 26.63
CA THR A 44 -16.22 1.25 26.95
C THR A 44 -16.34 2.03 25.63
N ARG A 45 -17.13 3.08 25.66
CA ARG A 45 -17.26 3.96 24.49
C ARG A 45 -15.91 4.44 23.98
N MET A 46 -14.98 4.65 24.89
CA MET A 46 -13.63 5.11 24.58
C MET A 46 -12.82 4.07 23.78
N GLU A 47 -12.92 2.80 24.16
CA GLU A 47 -12.25 1.71 23.46
C GLU A 47 -12.79 1.54 22.05
N ALA A 48 -14.11 1.63 21.88
CA ALA A 48 -14.73 1.54 20.57
C ALA A 48 -14.28 2.68 19.65
N ILE A 49 -14.18 3.89 20.16
CA ILE A 49 -13.74 5.06 19.42
C ILE A 49 -12.27 4.90 19.01
N ASN A 50 -11.41 4.46 19.91
CA ASN A 50 -10.00 4.25 19.62
C ASN A 50 -9.78 3.18 18.56
N SER A 51 -10.49 2.06 18.66
CA SER A 51 -10.43 1.00 17.66
C SER A 51 -10.86 1.50 16.28
N LYS A 52 -11.94 2.29 16.23
CA LYS A 52 -12.42 2.86 15.00
C LYS A 52 -11.38 3.81 14.38
N SER A 53 -10.77 4.66 15.18
CA SER A 53 -9.73 5.59 14.69
C SER A 53 -8.52 4.87 14.14
N ILE A 54 -8.06 3.81 14.79
CA ILE A 54 -6.94 3.00 14.32
C ILE A 54 -7.29 2.34 12.99
N ASN A 55 -8.49 1.77 12.88
CA ASN A 55 -8.93 1.13 11.65
C ASN A 55 -9.11 2.12 10.51
N GLU A 56 -9.59 3.32 10.79
CA GLU A 56 -9.71 4.38 9.79
C GLU A 56 -8.34 4.82 9.27
N ALA A 57 -7.36 4.95 10.16
CA ALA A 57 -6.00 5.30 9.77
C ALA A 57 -5.38 4.21 8.88
N ALA A 58 -5.56 2.95 9.25
CA ALA A 58 -5.11 1.81 8.47
C ALA A 58 -5.80 1.75 7.10
N LEU A 59 -7.10 2.02 7.06
CA LEU A 59 -7.88 2.09 5.84
C LEU A 59 -7.35 3.16 4.90
N ASN A 60 -7.12 4.36 5.40
CA ASN A 60 -6.60 5.47 4.59
C ASN A 60 -5.22 5.17 4.05
N LYS A 61 -4.35 4.59 4.87
CA LYS A 61 -3.01 4.18 4.43
C LYS A 61 -3.08 3.12 3.33
N SER A 62 -3.96 2.13 3.49
CA SER A 62 -4.16 1.08 2.50
C SER A 62 -4.66 1.63 1.17
N LYS A 63 -5.60 2.59 1.21
CA LYS A 63 -6.10 3.27 0.01
C LYS A 63 -5.00 4.04 -0.72
N GLN A 64 -4.14 4.74 0.03
CA GLN A 64 -3.01 5.46 -0.55
C GLN A 64 -2.02 4.50 -1.20
N THR A 65 -1.69 3.40 -0.52
CA THR A 65 -0.79 2.37 -1.05
C THR A 65 -1.39 1.74 -2.30
N LEU A 66 -2.69 1.42 -2.30
CA LEU A 66 -3.38 0.87 -3.46
C LEU A 66 -3.28 1.80 -4.66
N SER A 67 -3.52 3.10 -4.47
CA SER A 67 -3.41 4.09 -5.53
C SER A 67 -2.00 4.12 -6.12
N LYS A 68 -0.98 4.08 -5.29
CA LYS A 68 0.42 4.04 -5.72
C LYS A 68 0.74 2.76 -6.49
N MET A 69 0.21 1.62 -6.04
CA MET A 69 0.40 0.35 -6.72
C MET A 69 -0.27 0.30 -8.08
N GLU A 70 -1.47 0.82 -8.20
CA GLU A 70 -2.17 0.92 -9.47
C GLU A 70 -1.40 1.80 -10.46
N ARG A 71 -0.84 2.91 -9.96
CA ARG A 71 0.00 3.79 -10.76
C ARG A 71 1.27 3.07 -11.24
N ALA A 72 1.92 2.31 -10.34
CA ALA A 72 3.08 1.52 -10.69
C ALA A 72 2.75 0.49 -11.77
N LEU A 73 1.60 -0.14 -11.68
CA LEU A 73 1.15 -1.12 -12.66
C LEU A 73 0.94 -0.48 -14.04
N MET A 74 0.40 0.73 -14.08
CA MET A 74 0.22 1.48 -15.33
C MET A 74 1.55 1.85 -15.96
N MET A 75 2.56 2.13 -15.16
CA MET A 75 3.86 2.59 -15.62
C MET A 75 4.88 1.47 -15.84
N ILE A 76 4.53 0.22 -15.55
CA ILE A 76 5.50 -0.88 -15.57
C ILE A 76 6.12 -1.13 -16.94
N ASN A 77 5.43 -0.76 -18.01
CA ASN A 77 5.94 -0.89 -19.38
C ASN A 77 6.73 0.33 -19.84
N ASP A 78 6.78 1.36 -19.03
CA ASP A 78 7.53 2.59 -19.32
C ASP A 78 9.04 2.27 -19.26
N PRO A 79 9.85 2.74 -20.22
CA PRO A 79 11.30 2.54 -20.19
C PRO A 79 11.96 3.06 -18.92
N ASP A 80 11.41 4.13 -18.33
CA ASP A 80 11.96 4.75 -17.13
C ASP A 80 11.50 4.07 -15.85
N PHE A 81 10.60 3.10 -15.93
CA PHE A 81 10.14 2.38 -14.76
C PHE A 81 11.30 1.62 -14.09
N GLY A 82 11.39 1.75 -12.78
CA GLY A 82 12.47 1.12 -12.01
C GLY A 82 13.69 2.00 -11.80
N LEU A 83 13.66 3.23 -12.29
CA LEU A 83 14.71 4.21 -12.03
C LEU A 83 14.31 5.13 -10.88
N CYS A 84 15.30 5.49 -10.06
CA CYS A 84 15.09 6.46 -9.00
C CYS A 84 14.83 7.85 -9.61
N ARG A 85 13.79 8.51 -9.18
CA ARG A 85 13.45 9.84 -9.71
C ARG A 85 14.44 10.93 -9.29
N GLU A 86 15.23 10.69 -8.24
CA GLU A 86 16.17 11.70 -7.73
C GLU A 86 17.57 11.53 -8.32
N CYS A 87 18.11 10.31 -8.28
CA CYS A 87 19.48 10.07 -8.77
C CYS A 87 19.53 9.37 -10.12
N GLU A 88 18.39 8.99 -10.67
CA GLU A 88 18.26 8.31 -11.96
C GLU A 88 18.96 6.95 -12.04
N GLU A 89 19.44 6.44 -10.91
CA GLU A 89 20.03 5.12 -10.83
C GLU A 89 18.95 4.03 -10.76
N PRO A 90 19.22 2.83 -11.29
CA PRO A 90 18.26 1.74 -11.20
C PRO A 90 17.98 1.36 -9.76
N ILE A 91 16.69 1.22 -9.43
CA ILE A 91 16.29 0.69 -8.14
C ILE A 91 16.50 -0.83 -8.17
N PRO A 92 17.13 -1.41 -7.13
CA PRO A 92 17.33 -2.87 -7.09
C PRO A 92 16.01 -3.62 -7.23
N PHE A 93 16.02 -4.69 -8.01
CA PHE A 93 14.83 -5.51 -8.24
C PHE A 93 14.25 -6.05 -6.92
N ALA A 94 15.11 -6.46 -5.99
CA ALA A 94 14.67 -6.95 -4.68
C ALA A 94 13.86 -5.89 -3.93
N ARG A 95 14.25 -4.63 -4.01
CA ARG A 95 13.50 -3.53 -3.40
C ARG A 95 12.15 -3.32 -4.08
N LEU A 96 12.12 -3.40 -5.40
CA LEU A 96 10.87 -3.30 -6.16
C LEU A 96 9.90 -4.44 -5.83
N MET A 97 10.41 -5.62 -5.52
CA MET A 97 9.57 -6.74 -5.09
C MET A 97 8.95 -6.52 -3.71
N ILE A 98 9.64 -5.80 -2.84
CA ILE A 98 9.14 -5.48 -1.49
C ILE A 98 8.26 -4.24 -1.52
N VAL A 99 8.69 -3.19 -2.22
CA VAL A 99 8.00 -1.90 -2.29
C VAL A 99 7.86 -1.50 -3.76
N PRO A 100 6.94 -2.14 -4.51
CA PRO A 100 6.79 -1.89 -5.95
C PRO A 100 6.39 -0.45 -6.29
N GLU A 101 5.72 0.22 -5.36
CA GLU A 101 5.28 1.60 -5.53
C GLU A 101 6.40 2.61 -5.30
N SER A 102 7.58 2.16 -4.90
CA SER A 102 8.71 3.05 -4.63
C SER A 102 9.29 3.61 -5.94
N ASP A 103 9.46 4.91 -5.96
CA ASP A 103 10.14 5.61 -7.05
C ASP A 103 11.50 6.16 -6.63
N LEU A 104 11.98 5.73 -5.46
CA LEU A 104 13.27 6.14 -4.87
C LEU A 104 14.11 4.91 -4.53
N CYS A 105 15.42 5.02 -4.73
CA CYS A 105 16.33 4.03 -4.21
C CYS A 105 16.47 4.19 -2.68
N VAL A 106 17.08 3.21 -2.01
CA VAL A 106 17.22 3.24 -0.56
C VAL A 106 17.92 4.50 -0.08
N GLN A 107 19.02 4.86 -0.74
CA GLN A 107 19.83 6.03 -0.36
C GLN A 107 19.04 7.33 -0.48
N CYS A 108 18.31 7.52 -1.58
CA CYS A 108 17.51 8.73 -1.78
C CYS A 108 16.30 8.77 -0.85
N ALA A 109 15.67 7.63 -0.59
CA ALA A 109 14.56 7.55 0.35
C ALA A 109 15.02 7.95 1.76
N GLU A 110 16.19 7.49 2.20
CA GLU A 110 16.75 7.86 3.50
C GLU A 110 17.14 9.34 3.55
N ALA A 111 17.71 9.86 2.47
CA ALA A 111 18.10 11.26 2.37
C ALA A 111 16.90 12.21 2.48
N ILE A 112 15.74 11.81 1.94
CA ILE A 112 14.51 12.60 1.99
C ILE A 112 13.79 12.44 3.34
N GLY A 113 14.24 11.49 4.16
CA GLY A 113 13.65 11.26 5.47
C GLY A 113 12.43 10.34 5.42
N GLY A 114 12.33 9.58 4.34
CA GLY A 114 11.23 8.65 4.16
C GLY A 114 11.36 7.38 4.94
#